data_2ec46b00113aab16490d561310ce864e
#
_entry.id   2ec46b00113aab16490d561310ce864e
#
_cell.length_a   1.000
_cell.length_b   1.000
_cell.length_c   1.000
_cell.angle_alpha   90.00
_cell.angle_beta   90.00
_cell.angle_gamma   90.00
#
_symmetry.space_group_name_H-M   'P 1'
#
loop_
_entity.id
_entity.type
_entity.pdbx_description
1 polymer ?
#
loop_
_entity_poly.entity_id
_entity_poly.type
_entity_poly.pdbx_seq_one_letter_code
_entity_poly.pdbx_strand_id
1 'polypeptide(L)'
;MVADTELLFALSPRDPKHRYALRALEAAREVVIPDVALLEFQVVLRSRGAPPSRVRLALLALREILDEKGVRGVKTLSLELLALQCDLEERHGLSFFDSLIAAAALSLRAAVLSDDEDFDRVEGLERVPLTSSTG
;
A
#
# COMPACT_ATOMS: atom_id res chain seq x y z
N MET A 1 2.78 -4.37 -9.60
CA MET A 1 3.30 -3.60 -8.44
C MET A 1 2.38 -3.74 -7.25
N VAL A 2 2.94 -3.75 -6.08
CA VAL A 2 2.20 -3.74 -4.82
C VAL A 2 2.07 -2.30 -4.36
N ALA A 3 0.85 -1.85 -4.08
CA ALA A 3 0.63 -0.48 -3.61
C ALA A 3 0.93 -0.36 -2.12
N ASP A 4 1.67 0.69 -1.76
CA ASP A 4 1.77 1.15 -0.38
C ASP A 4 0.45 1.81 0.03
N THR A 5 0.21 1.90 1.32
CA THR A 5 -1.01 2.47 1.89
C THR A 5 -1.27 3.91 1.45
N GLU A 6 -0.22 4.68 1.14
CA GLU A 6 -0.40 6.06 0.67
C GLU A 6 -1.25 6.15 -0.60
N LEU A 7 -1.20 5.14 -1.48
CA LEU A 7 -2.05 5.12 -2.66
C LEU A 7 -3.53 5.12 -2.27
N LEU A 8 -3.88 4.35 -1.24
CA LEU A 8 -5.27 4.25 -0.79
C LEU A 8 -5.79 5.60 -0.29
N PHE A 9 -4.98 6.33 0.47
CA PHE A 9 -5.34 7.69 0.91
C PHE A 9 -5.42 8.66 -0.26
N ALA A 10 -4.52 8.52 -1.23
CA ALA A 10 -4.46 9.39 -2.41
C ALA A 10 -5.63 9.19 -3.37
N LEU A 11 -6.43 8.14 -3.19
CA LEU A 11 -7.67 7.97 -3.96
C LEU A 11 -8.77 8.95 -3.55
N SER A 12 -8.61 9.64 -2.42
CA SER A 12 -9.47 10.75 -2.04
C SER A 12 -9.13 12.00 -2.87
N PRO A 13 -10.14 12.68 -3.48
CA PRO A 13 -9.89 13.92 -4.23
C PRO A 13 -9.25 15.04 -3.42
N ARG A 14 -9.31 14.96 -2.09
CA ARG A 14 -8.72 15.97 -1.19
C ARG A 14 -7.23 15.75 -0.95
N ASP A 15 -6.71 14.58 -1.31
CA ASP A 15 -5.29 14.28 -1.10
C ASP A 15 -4.43 14.99 -2.16
N PRO A 16 -3.31 15.62 -1.76
CA PRO A 16 -2.43 16.31 -2.70
C PRO A 16 -1.88 15.40 -3.81
N LYS A 17 -1.80 14.09 -3.56
CA LYS A 17 -1.28 13.11 -4.52
C LYS A 17 -2.37 12.43 -5.34
N HIS A 18 -3.61 12.92 -5.27
CA HIS A 18 -4.75 12.28 -5.94
C HIS A 18 -4.53 12.06 -7.43
N ARG A 19 -4.08 13.07 -8.16
CA ARG A 19 -3.85 12.93 -9.61
C ARG A 19 -2.77 11.88 -9.95
N TYR A 20 -1.77 11.74 -9.09
CA TYR A 20 -0.72 10.73 -9.28
C TYR A 20 -1.26 9.31 -9.04
N ALA A 21 -2.12 9.16 -8.05
CA ALA A 21 -2.79 7.90 -7.77
C ALA A 21 -3.64 7.45 -8.97
N LEU A 22 -4.44 8.36 -9.52
CA LEU A 22 -5.25 8.06 -10.71
C LEU A 22 -4.37 7.67 -11.90
N ARG A 23 -3.28 8.37 -12.13
CA ARG A 23 -2.33 8.04 -13.20
C ARG A 23 -1.73 6.66 -13.01
N ALA A 24 -1.34 6.33 -11.79
CA ALA A 24 -0.75 5.03 -11.48
C ALA A 24 -1.72 3.89 -11.82
N LEU A 25 -3.01 4.07 -11.50
CA LEU A 25 -4.03 3.06 -11.78
C LEU A 25 -4.40 3.00 -13.27
N GLU A 26 -4.23 4.07 -14.01
CA GLU A 26 -4.51 4.14 -15.45
C GLU A 26 -3.33 3.65 -16.29
N ALA A 27 -2.12 3.59 -15.73
CA ALA A 27 -0.97 3.08 -16.44
C ALA A 27 -1.17 1.59 -16.77
N ALA A 28 -0.51 1.13 -17.85
CA ALA A 28 -0.62 -0.26 -18.29
C ALA A 28 0.02 -1.28 -17.33
N ARG A 29 0.45 -0.85 -16.16
CA ARG A 29 1.05 -1.70 -15.14
C ARG A 29 0.00 -2.21 -14.18
N GLU A 30 0.06 -3.49 -13.85
CA GLU A 30 -0.84 -4.09 -12.88
C GLU A 30 -0.46 -3.62 -11.47
N VAL A 31 -1.40 -2.95 -10.81
CA VAL A 31 -1.28 -2.56 -9.41
C VAL A 31 -2.22 -3.44 -8.59
N VAL A 32 -1.71 -4.06 -7.54
CA VAL A 32 -2.52 -4.84 -6.61
C VAL A 32 -2.41 -4.25 -5.21
N ILE A 33 -3.46 -4.43 -4.41
CA ILE A 33 -3.51 -3.92 -3.04
C ILE A 33 -3.30 -5.11 -2.10
N PRO A 34 -2.20 -5.16 -1.35
CA PRO A 34 -2.01 -6.24 -0.38
C PRO A 34 -2.94 -6.02 0.82
N ASP A 35 -3.39 -7.13 1.41
CA ASP A 35 -4.27 -7.09 2.59
C ASP A 35 -3.67 -6.29 3.75
N VAL A 36 -2.36 -6.32 3.91
CA VAL A 36 -1.67 -5.56 4.97
C VAL A 36 -1.82 -4.04 4.78
N ALA A 37 -1.91 -3.55 3.53
CA ALA A 37 -2.16 -2.13 3.27
C ALA A 37 -3.60 -1.74 3.65
N LEU A 38 -4.57 -2.63 3.42
CA LEU A 38 -5.95 -2.40 3.85
C LEU A 38 -6.04 -2.32 5.38
N LEU A 39 -5.30 -3.16 6.07
CA LEU A 39 -5.25 -3.13 7.54
C LEU A 39 -4.63 -1.82 8.03
N GLU A 40 -3.51 -1.41 7.46
CA GLU A 40 -2.88 -0.14 7.83
C GLU A 40 -3.81 1.05 7.58
N PHE A 41 -4.52 1.06 6.45
CA PHE A 41 -5.49 2.09 6.14
C PHE A 41 -6.50 2.26 7.29
N GLN A 42 -7.07 1.16 7.78
CA GLN A 42 -7.99 1.20 8.90
C GLN A 42 -7.31 1.69 10.19
N VAL A 43 -6.13 1.16 10.50
CA VAL A 43 -5.40 1.53 11.72
C VAL A 43 -5.09 3.02 11.72
N VAL A 44 -4.67 3.59 10.60
CA VAL A 44 -4.39 5.03 10.48
C VAL A 44 -5.65 5.86 10.70
N LEU A 45 -6.78 5.47 10.10
CA LEU A 45 -8.05 6.19 10.31
C LEU A 45 -8.44 6.19 11.79
N ARG A 46 -8.30 5.05 12.45
CA ARG A 46 -8.60 4.93 13.88
C ARG A 46 -7.66 5.77 14.72
N SER A 47 -6.39 5.80 14.39
CA SER A 47 -5.40 6.61 15.12
C SER A 47 -5.68 8.11 15.00
N ARG A 48 -6.37 8.52 13.93
CA ARG A 48 -6.81 9.90 13.74
C ARG A 48 -8.16 10.21 14.41
N GLY A 49 -8.70 9.26 15.14
CA GLY A 49 -9.93 9.42 15.92
C GLY A 49 -11.22 9.04 15.19
N ALA A 50 -11.15 8.45 14.01
CA ALA A 50 -12.36 8.02 13.31
C ALA A 50 -13.05 6.86 14.05
N PRO A 51 -14.36 6.96 14.35
CA PRO A 51 -15.09 5.87 14.98
C PRO A 51 -15.37 4.74 13.97
N PRO A 52 -15.68 3.52 14.45
CA PRO A 52 -15.94 2.38 13.57
C PRO A 52 -16.95 2.64 12.46
N SER A 53 -18.00 3.39 12.73
CA SER A 53 -19.03 3.72 11.73
C SER A 53 -18.46 4.52 10.56
N ARG A 54 -17.58 5.46 10.84
CA ARG A 54 -16.94 6.28 9.80
C ARG A 54 -15.88 5.48 9.05
N VAL A 55 -15.11 4.68 9.75
CA VAL A 55 -14.13 3.77 9.13
C VAL A 55 -14.82 2.82 8.15
N ARG A 56 -15.95 2.25 8.57
CA ARG A 56 -16.74 1.37 7.72
C ARG A 56 -17.16 2.04 6.41
N LEU A 57 -17.65 3.29 6.49
CA LEU A 57 -18.03 4.05 5.28
C LEU A 57 -16.84 4.31 4.37
N ALA A 58 -15.68 4.64 4.95
CA ALA A 58 -14.46 4.87 4.18
C ALA A 58 -14.01 3.59 3.46
N LEU A 59 -14.10 2.43 4.12
CA LEU A 59 -13.75 1.15 3.52
C LEU A 59 -14.69 0.78 2.37
N LEU A 60 -16.00 1.02 2.54
CA LEU A 60 -16.98 0.77 1.48
C LEU A 60 -16.77 1.68 0.27
N ALA A 61 -16.46 2.96 0.52
CA ALA A 61 -16.14 3.90 -0.55
C ALA A 61 -14.86 3.48 -1.30
N LEU A 62 -13.85 3.03 -0.57
CA LEU A 62 -12.61 2.52 -1.15
C LEU A 62 -12.88 1.32 -2.03
N ARG A 63 -13.71 0.39 -1.58
CA ARG A 63 -14.09 -0.78 -2.36
C ARG A 63 -14.71 -0.39 -3.70
N GLU A 64 -15.65 0.58 -3.69
CA GLU A 64 -16.28 1.05 -4.92
C GLU A 64 -15.27 1.62 -5.91
N ILE A 65 -14.33 2.42 -5.41
CA ILE A 65 -13.30 3.03 -6.26
C ILE A 65 -12.40 1.95 -6.87
N LEU A 66 -11.93 1.01 -6.06
CA LEU A 66 -11.06 -0.06 -6.53
C LEU A 66 -11.77 -0.97 -7.54
N ASP A 67 -13.04 -1.31 -7.29
CA ASP A 67 -13.83 -2.11 -8.21
C ASP A 67 -14.04 -1.39 -9.55
N GLU A 68 -14.37 -0.10 -9.50
CA GLU A 68 -14.55 0.72 -10.70
C GLU A 68 -13.26 0.79 -11.54
N LYS A 69 -12.10 0.88 -10.87
CA LYS A 69 -10.79 0.94 -11.54
C LYS A 69 -10.25 -0.44 -11.91
N GLY A 70 -10.93 -1.52 -11.56
CA GLY A 70 -10.46 -2.87 -11.84
C GLY A 70 -9.23 -3.29 -11.04
N VAL A 71 -9.01 -2.67 -9.89
CA VAL A 71 -7.85 -2.96 -9.03
C VAL A 71 -8.24 -4.00 -8.00
N ARG A 72 -7.51 -5.11 -7.97
CA ARG A 72 -7.81 -6.20 -7.05
C ARG A 72 -6.93 -6.17 -5.80
N GLY A 73 -7.48 -6.71 -4.72
CA GLY A 73 -6.73 -7.01 -3.52
C GLY A 73 -6.08 -8.39 -3.60
N VAL A 74 -4.98 -8.56 -2.89
CA VAL A 74 -4.32 -9.85 -2.76
C VAL A 74 -4.11 -10.20 -1.30
N LYS A 75 -4.28 -11.47 -0.97
CA LYS A 75 -4.05 -11.98 0.38
C LYS A 75 -2.60 -12.42 0.49
N THR A 76 -1.87 -11.76 1.37
CA THR A 76 -0.45 -12.05 1.58
C THR A 76 -0.16 -12.52 3.00
N LEU A 77 -1.06 -12.29 3.94
CA LEU A 77 -0.87 -12.59 5.35
C LEU A 77 -0.75 -14.09 5.60
N SER A 78 0.35 -14.50 6.22
CA SER A 78 0.65 -15.87 6.58
C SER A 78 1.69 -15.87 7.70
N LEU A 79 1.95 -17.03 8.30
CA LEU A 79 3.04 -17.12 9.29
C LEU A 79 4.38 -16.82 8.63
N GLU A 80 4.58 -17.27 7.39
CA GLU A 80 5.81 -17.03 6.64
C GLU A 80 6.01 -15.54 6.37
N LEU A 81 4.93 -14.84 6.00
CA LEU A 81 5.00 -13.40 5.79
C LEU A 81 5.38 -12.66 7.06
N LEU A 82 4.78 -13.03 8.19
CA LEU A 82 5.07 -12.40 9.47
C LEU A 82 6.50 -12.65 9.92
N ALA A 83 7.04 -13.84 9.67
CA ALA A 83 8.44 -14.14 9.97
C ALA A 83 9.38 -13.29 9.09
N LEU A 84 9.09 -13.17 7.79
CA LEU A 84 9.85 -12.29 6.90
C LEU A 84 9.75 -10.83 7.32
N GLN A 85 8.56 -10.38 7.70
CA GLN A 85 8.35 -9.04 8.20
C GLN A 85 9.23 -8.72 9.41
N CYS A 86 9.31 -9.65 10.38
CA CYS A 86 10.19 -9.47 11.54
C CYS A 86 11.66 -9.36 11.13
N ASP A 87 12.10 -10.19 10.19
CA ASP A 87 13.46 -10.15 9.68
C ASP A 87 13.78 -8.80 9.01
N LEU A 88 12.88 -8.31 8.18
CA LEU A 88 13.06 -7.01 7.50
C LEU A 88 13.07 -5.84 8.49
N GLU A 89 12.21 -5.88 9.50
CA GLU A 89 12.16 -4.88 10.54
C GLU A 89 13.49 -4.83 11.31
N GLU A 90 14.01 -5.99 11.69
CA GLU A 90 15.26 -6.10 12.43
C GLU A 90 16.47 -5.69 11.58
N ARG A 91 16.55 -6.17 10.35
CA ARG A 91 17.74 -5.96 9.49
C ARG A 91 17.78 -4.58 8.86
N HIS A 92 16.63 -3.97 8.55
CA HIS A 92 16.57 -2.72 7.79
C HIS A 92 15.98 -1.56 8.56
N GLY A 93 15.51 -1.78 9.79
CA GLY A 93 14.97 -0.71 10.62
C GLY A 93 13.66 -0.13 10.09
N LEU A 94 12.89 -0.89 9.32
CA LEU A 94 11.60 -0.47 8.81
C LEU A 94 10.56 -0.41 9.91
N SER A 95 9.55 0.45 9.76
CA SER A 95 8.39 0.44 10.63
C SER A 95 7.62 -0.87 10.47
N PHE A 96 6.69 -1.13 11.40
CA PHE A 96 5.90 -2.36 11.37
C PHE A 96 5.15 -2.53 10.04
N PHE A 97 4.38 -1.53 9.62
CA PHE A 97 3.60 -1.65 8.39
C PHE A 97 4.46 -1.57 7.13
N ASP A 98 5.51 -0.76 7.12
CA ASP A 98 6.43 -0.74 5.98
C ASP A 98 7.09 -2.11 5.78
N SER A 99 7.50 -2.76 6.86
CA SER A 99 8.07 -4.10 6.78
C SER A 99 7.06 -5.14 6.31
N LEU A 100 5.78 -5.00 6.68
CA LEU A 100 4.71 -5.86 6.17
C LEU A 100 4.49 -5.70 4.66
N ILE A 101 4.46 -4.46 4.19
CA ILE A 101 4.28 -4.16 2.77
C ILE A 101 5.49 -4.63 1.96
N ALA A 102 6.70 -4.39 2.47
CA ALA A 102 7.92 -4.88 1.84
C ALA A 102 7.93 -6.41 1.74
N ALA A 103 7.54 -7.10 2.82
CA ALA A 103 7.44 -8.55 2.82
C ALA A 103 6.41 -9.05 1.79
N ALA A 104 5.26 -8.38 1.69
CA ALA A 104 4.24 -8.71 0.70
C ALA A 104 4.78 -8.56 -0.72
N ALA A 105 5.46 -7.45 -1.02
CA ALA A 105 6.04 -7.21 -2.33
C ALA A 105 7.09 -8.27 -2.68
N LEU A 106 7.98 -8.59 -1.75
CA LEU A 106 9.01 -9.63 -1.96
C LEU A 106 8.38 -11.00 -2.20
N SER A 107 7.34 -11.36 -1.46
CA SER A 107 6.67 -12.65 -1.61
C SER A 107 5.97 -12.78 -2.96
N LEU A 108 5.51 -11.68 -3.52
CA LEU A 108 4.87 -11.62 -4.84
C LEU A 108 5.87 -11.36 -5.98
N ARG A 109 7.15 -11.17 -5.64
CA ARG A 109 8.20 -10.81 -6.61
C ARG A 109 7.82 -9.56 -7.40
N ALA A 110 7.27 -8.57 -6.71
CA ALA A 110 6.75 -7.34 -7.29
C ALA A 110 7.48 -6.14 -6.74
N ALA A 111 7.49 -5.05 -7.50
CA ALA A 111 7.94 -3.75 -7.02
C ALA A 111 6.89 -3.17 -6.07
N VAL A 112 7.30 -2.24 -5.22
CA VAL A 112 6.39 -1.45 -4.37
C VAL A 112 6.18 -0.08 -5.00
N LEU A 113 4.92 0.34 -5.08
CA LEU A 113 4.53 1.67 -5.56
C LEU A 113 4.39 2.58 -4.34
N SER A 114 5.36 3.45 -4.14
CA SER A 114 5.43 4.33 -2.96
C SER A 114 6.45 5.44 -3.14
N ASP A 115 6.16 6.60 -2.54
CA ASP A 115 7.15 7.69 -2.44
C ASP A 115 8.07 7.54 -1.23
N ASP A 116 7.79 6.57 -0.35
CA ASP A 116 8.59 6.36 0.87
C ASP A 116 9.93 5.72 0.53
N GLU A 117 11.00 6.50 0.65
CA GLU A 117 12.37 6.06 0.35
C GLU A 117 12.88 5.00 1.35
N ASP A 118 12.20 4.79 2.46
CA ASP A 118 12.60 3.75 3.41
C ASP A 118 12.60 2.36 2.76
N PHE A 119 11.76 2.12 1.76
CA PHE A 119 11.76 0.86 1.00
C PHE A 119 13.07 0.63 0.25
N ASP A 120 13.83 1.68 -0.05
CA ASP A 120 15.12 1.55 -0.75
C ASP A 120 16.18 0.85 0.10
N ARG A 121 15.95 0.75 1.42
CA ARG A 121 16.85 0.01 2.32
C ARG A 121 16.80 -1.50 2.10
N VAL A 122 15.74 -2.00 1.46
CA VAL A 122 15.53 -3.44 1.30
C VAL A 122 16.19 -3.92 0.03
N GLU A 123 17.23 -4.74 0.17
CA GLU A 123 17.91 -5.34 -0.97
C GLU A 123 16.96 -6.26 -1.72
N GLY A 124 16.95 -6.17 -3.06
CA GLY A 124 16.09 -6.98 -3.90
C GLY A 124 14.68 -6.44 -4.08
N LEU A 125 14.34 -5.32 -3.43
CA LEU A 125 13.03 -4.68 -3.59
C LEU A 125 13.17 -3.43 -4.45
N GLU A 126 12.44 -3.40 -5.56
CA GLU A 126 12.35 -2.21 -6.41
C GLU A 126 11.24 -1.30 -5.90
N ARG A 127 11.52 0.00 -5.79
CA ARG A 127 10.51 0.99 -5.46
C ARG A 127 10.22 1.84 -6.69
N VAL A 128 8.93 1.98 -7.01
CA VAL A 128 8.45 2.87 -8.07
C VAL A 128 7.77 4.06 -7.39
N PRO A 129 8.25 5.28 -7.60
CA PRO A 129 7.65 6.45 -6.96
C PRO A 129 6.21 6.69 -7.42
N LEU A 130 5.32 6.99 -6.48
CA LEU A 130 3.93 7.34 -6.80
C LEU A 130 3.85 8.66 -7.56
N THR A 131 4.64 9.65 -7.16
CA THR A 131 4.63 10.99 -7.74
C THR A 131 5.62 11.14 -8.90
N SER A 132 5.96 10.06 -9.60
CA SER A 132 6.85 10.11 -10.74
C SER A 132 6.25 10.93 -11.87
N SER A 133 7.01 11.92 -12.37
CA SER A 133 6.60 12.76 -13.50
C SER A 133 6.65 12.02 -14.84
N THR A 134 7.34 10.89 -14.88
CA THR A 134 7.47 10.08 -16.11
C THR A 134 6.41 8.99 -16.21
N GLY A 135 5.54 8.95 -15.23
CA GLY A 135 4.47 7.99 -14.99
C GLY A 135 3.79 7.27 -16.06
#